data_85eb4554341c0ff0062232d926f8d5bf
#
_entry.id   85eb4554341c0ff0062232d926f8d5bf
#
_cell.length_a   1.000
_cell.length_b   1.000
_cell.length_c   1.000
_cell.angle_alpha   90.00
_cell.angle_beta   90.00
_cell.angle_gamma   90.00
#
_symmetry.space_group_name_H-M   'P 1'
#
loop_
_entity.id
_entity.type
_entity.pdbx_description
1 polymer ?
#
loop_
_entity_poly.entity_id
_entity_poly.type
_entity_poly.pdbx_seq_one_letter_code
_entity_poly.pdbx_strand_id
1 'polypeptide(L)'
;METMKIISGKDIANGVLERMKVEVPWTQSWVEKDGFSGYRNALTGEPYGIIETLMLMSQGMTDEVVGTEEEWASAGYEVLNSPRAVILAEGQTLEDLFDEEGEIREGAGMAVYGSSGVIQKSTGYRYPLKPIKEYPNIDIPHTRLDEVLEAYYAEEGISYNEEEGSKSYFSPEDDEIWLPAKKQFTSMAGYLSTKAHETIHSTGMYVRCNREAFKKFGAKFGTMKYSREELVAEIGSSLLLAAFGLDTEETRRNTAAYCQNWLQQLQNNPRWIMTAAQLAEEAVEYIMQYA
;
A
#
# COMPACT_ATOMS: atom_id res chain seq x y z
N MET A 1 20.82 25.81 16.51
CA MET A 1 20.73 24.36 16.17
C MET A 1 19.72 23.76 17.12
N GLU A 2 18.49 23.62 16.69
CA GLU A 2 17.53 22.83 17.45
C GLU A 2 17.99 21.37 17.40
N THR A 3 18.11 20.77 18.56
CA THR A 3 18.47 19.37 18.71
C THR A 3 17.33 18.56 18.10
N MET A 4 17.57 17.92 16.96
CA MET A 4 16.63 16.94 16.36
C MET A 4 16.27 15.93 17.44
N LYS A 5 14.99 15.81 17.77
CA LYS A 5 14.50 14.83 18.73
C LYS A 5 14.62 13.46 18.07
N ILE A 6 15.56 12.65 18.50
CA ILE A 6 15.71 11.27 18.01
C ILE A 6 14.49 10.48 18.52
N ILE A 7 13.59 10.16 17.60
CA ILE A 7 12.45 9.26 17.85
C ILE A 7 12.93 7.85 17.50
N SER A 8 12.81 6.91 18.44
CA SER A 8 13.20 5.51 18.20
C SER A 8 12.08 4.74 17.51
N GLY A 9 12.43 3.64 16.82
CA GLY A 9 11.47 2.70 16.27
C GLY A 9 10.52 2.14 17.32
N LYS A 10 11.00 1.97 18.55
CA LYS A 10 10.17 1.58 19.69
C LYS A 10 9.12 2.64 20.03
N ASP A 11 9.43 3.92 19.93
CA ASP A 11 8.47 5.00 20.16
C ASP A 11 7.39 5.00 19.07
N ILE A 12 7.77 4.83 17.81
CA ILE A 12 6.83 4.67 16.71
C ILE A 12 5.98 3.42 16.90
N ALA A 13 6.58 2.26 17.19
CA ALA A 13 5.86 1.01 17.40
C ALA A 13 4.82 1.14 18.52
N ASN A 14 5.17 1.76 19.63
CA ASN A 14 4.24 2.02 20.74
C ASN A 14 3.12 2.97 20.30
N GLY A 15 3.45 4.03 19.56
CA GLY A 15 2.46 4.96 19.02
C GLY A 15 1.48 4.29 18.05
N VAL A 16 1.97 3.39 17.19
CA VAL A 16 1.15 2.56 16.30
C VAL A 16 0.23 1.65 17.12
N LEU A 17 0.76 0.88 18.07
CA LEU A 17 -0.02 -0.03 18.91
C LEU A 17 -1.11 0.69 19.72
N GLU A 18 -0.83 1.90 20.22
CA GLU A 18 -1.86 2.69 20.91
C GLU A 18 -2.99 3.14 19.99
N ARG A 19 -2.67 3.56 18.75
CA ARG A 19 -3.69 3.96 17.77
C ARG A 19 -4.50 2.79 17.24
N MET A 20 -3.89 1.62 17.11
CA MET A 20 -4.59 0.40 16.68
C MET A 20 -5.65 -0.12 17.66
N LYS A 21 -5.76 0.46 18.86
CA LYS A 21 -6.86 0.15 19.80
C LYS A 21 -8.21 0.63 19.32
N VAL A 22 -8.25 1.52 18.34
CA VAL A 22 -9.44 2.00 17.65
C VAL A 22 -9.32 1.62 16.18
N GLU A 23 -10.41 1.20 15.58
CA GLU A 23 -10.45 0.94 14.15
C GLU A 23 -10.22 2.25 13.38
N VAL A 24 -9.19 2.28 12.54
CA VAL A 24 -8.83 3.45 11.74
C VAL A 24 -8.97 3.05 10.27
N PRO A 25 -9.85 3.69 9.49
CA PRO A 25 -9.93 3.42 8.05
C PRO A 25 -8.66 3.92 7.36
N TRP A 26 -8.11 3.07 6.52
CA TRP A 26 -7.06 3.47 5.59
C TRP A 26 -7.65 4.24 4.41
N THR A 27 -6.92 5.22 3.92
CA THR A 27 -7.29 5.99 2.73
C THR A 27 -6.11 6.11 1.77
N GLN A 28 -6.36 5.79 0.50
CA GLN A 28 -5.39 6.00 -0.56
C GLN A 28 -5.11 7.50 -0.71
N SER A 29 -3.83 7.87 -0.75
CA SER A 29 -3.39 9.26 -0.74
C SER A 29 -3.22 9.89 -2.12
N TRP A 30 -3.53 9.16 -3.19
CA TRP A 30 -3.50 9.69 -4.57
C TRP A 30 -4.75 9.29 -5.35
N VAL A 31 -5.03 10.08 -6.39
CA VAL A 31 -6.04 9.76 -7.39
C VAL A 31 -5.34 9.07 -8.55
N GLU A 32 -5.82 7.90 -8.93
CA GLU A 32 -5.24 7.15 -10.02
C GLU A 32 -5.45 7.81 -11.39
N LYS A 33 -4.64 7.39 -12.36
CA LYS A 33 -4.85 7.69 -13.77
C LYS A 33 -6.27 7.29 -14.15
N ASP A 34 -6.95 8.12 -14.92
CA ASP A 34 -8.36 7.94 -15.30
C ASP A 34 -9.38 8.19 -14.17
N GLY A 35 -8.95 8.82 -13.07
CA GLY A 35 -9.84 9.24 -11.99
C GLY A 35 -10.27 8.12 -11.05
N PHE A 36 -9.59 6.99 -11.08
CA PHE A 36 -9.80 5.92 -10.12
C PHE A 36 -9.50 6.42 -8.69
N SER A 37 -10.39 6.14 -7.76
CA SER A 37 -10.29 6.57 -6.35
C SER A 37 -10.36 5.41 -5.36
N GLY A 38 -9.86 4.25 -5.76
CA GLY A 38 -9.93 3.01 -5.01
C GLY A 38 -11.13 2.15 -5.38
N TYR A 39 -11.05 0.88 -5.03
CA TYR A 39 -12.12 -0.09 -5.30
C TYR A 39 -13.28 0.10 -4.34
N ARG A 40 -14.50 -0.04 -4.88
CA ARG A 40 -15.75 0.04 -4.12
C ARG A 40 -16.60 -1.19 -4.35
N ASN A 41 -17.26 -1.63 -3.30
CA ASN A 41 -18.20 -2.75 -3.37
C ASN A 41 -19.43 -2.39 -4.22
N ALA A 42 -19.81 -3.29 -5.11
CA ALA A 42 -20.89 -3.09 -6.07
C ALA A 42 -22.28 -2.92 -5.44
N LEU A 43 -22.51 -3.52 -4.29
CA LEU A 43 -23.80 -3.49 -3.59
C LEU A 43 -23.88 -2.33 -2.60
N THR A 44 -22.85 -2.16 -1.76
CA THR A 44 -22.86 -1.20 -0.66
C THR A 44 -22.31 0.17 -1.04
N GLY A 45 -21.43 0.24 -2.08
CA GLY A 45 -20.70 1.45 -2.45
C GLY A 45 -19.54 1.78 -1.50
N GLU A 46 -19.34 0.99 -0.43
CA GLU A 46 -18.24 1.18 0.52
C GLU A 46 -16.89 0.85 -0.11
N PRO A 47 -15.82 1.55 0.28
CA PRO A 47 -14.48 1.25 -0.20
C PRO A 47 -14.02 -0.11 0.34
N TYR A 48 -13.28 -0.85 -0.49
CA TYR A 48 -12.53 -2.03 -0.02
C TYR A 48 -11.40 -1.61 0.92
N GLY A 49 -11.06 -2.50 1.84
CA GLY A 49 -9.89 -2.36 2.71
C GLY A 49 -8.57 -2.42 1.94
N ILE A 50 -7.46 -2.13 2.62
CA ILE A 50 -6.16 -2.11 1.96
C ILE A 50 -5.76 -3.48 1.40
N ILE A 51 -6.01 -4.56 2.13
CA ILE A 51 -5.61 -5.90 1.70
C ILE A 51 -6.34 -6.30 0.42
N GLU A 52 -7.67 -6.13 0.38
CA GLU A 52 -8.48 -6.41 -0.82
C GLU A 52 -8.08 -5.48 -1.97
N THR A 53 -7.80 -4.20 -1.67
CA THR A 53 -7.31 -3.24 -2.68
C THR A 53 -6.01 -3.74 -3.33
N LEU A 54 -5.01 -4.11 -2.53
CA LEU A 54 -3.74 -4.64 -3.04
C LEU A 54 -3.92 -5.96 -3.80
N MET A 55 -4.82 -6.83 -3.33
CA MET A 55 -5.17 -8.08 -4.03
C MET A 55 -5.77 -7.81 -5.41
N LEU A 56 -6.72 -6.88 -5.50
CA LEU A 56 -7.35 -6.50 -6.77
C LEU A 56 -6.32 -5.90 -7.74
N MET A 57 -5.46 -5.01 -7.25
CA MET A 57 -4.37 -4.42 -8.02
C MET A 57 -3.37 -5.46 -8.51
N SER A 58 -2.93 -6.39 -7.65
CA SER A 58 -1.96 -7.44 -8.01
C SER A 58 -2.48 -8.37 -9.10
N GLN A 59 -3.79 -8.56 -9.16
CA GLN A 59 -4.46 -9.38 -10.18
C GLN A 59 -4.89 -8.58 -11.43
N GLY A 60 -4.50 -7.30 -11.51
CA GLY A 60 -4.75 -6.46 -12.68
C GLY A 60 -6.19 -5.98 -12.82
N MET A 61 -7.00 -5.93 -11.74
CA MET A 61 -8.33 -5.36 -11.76
C MET A 61 -8.24 -3.87 -12.07
N THR A 62 -8.94 -3.42 -13.11
CA THR A 62 -8.96 -2.01 -13.56
C THR A 62 -10.28 -1.32 -13.27
N ASP A 63 -11.32 -2.07 -12.93
CA ASP A 63 -12.66 -1.54 -12.66
C ASP A 63 -12.78 -1.04 -11.23
N GLU A 64 -13.21 0.21 -11.05
CA GLU A 64 -13.39 0.83 -9.72
C GLU A 64 -14.46 0.13 -8.88
N VAL A 65 -15.57 -0.29 -9.52
CA VAL A 65 -16.66 -0.98 -8.82
C VAL A 65 -16.53 -2.47 -9.03
N VAL A 66 -16.43 -3.20 -7.94
CA VAL A 66 -16.16 -4.64 -7.91
C VAL A 66 -17.12 -5.32 -6.94
N GLY A 67 -17.59 -6.49 -7.26
CA GLY A 67 -18.47 -7.27 -6.38
C GLY A 67 -18.56 -8.72 -6.78
N THR A 68 -19.05 -9.55 -5.87
CA THR A 68 -19.40 -10.94 -6.17
C THR A 68 -20.59 -10.99 -7.14
N GLU A 69 -20.79 -12.13 -7.77
CA GLU A 69 -21.97 -12.33 -8.64
C GLU A 69 -23.28 -12.12 -7.89
N GLU A 70 -23.35 -12.50 -6.61
CA GLU A 70 -24.50 -12.33 -5.74
C GLU A 70 -24.74 -10.84 -5.41
N GLU A 71 -23.68 -10.07 -5.11
CA GLU A 71 -23.76 -8.64 -4.88
C GLU A 71 -24.24 -7.89 -6.13
N TRP A 72 -23.69 -8.20 -7.30
CA TRP A 72 -24.15 -7.66 -8.57
C TRP A 72 -25.62 -8.00 -8.84
N ALA A 73 -26.00 -9.27 -8.58
CA ALA A 73 -27.38 -9.72 -8.75
C ALA A 73 -28.34 -8.96 -7.82
N SER A 74 -27.94 -8.74 -6.58
CA SER A 74 -28.70 -7.97 -5.56
C SER A 74 -28.82 -6.49 -5.92
N ALA A 75 -27.78 -5.94 -6.56
CA ALA A 75 -27.79 -4.57 -7.11
C ALA A 75 -28.59 -4.44 -8.43
N GLY A 76 -29.13 -5.54 -8.97
CA GLY A 76 -29.96 -5.55 -10.18
C GLY A 76 -29.18 -5.76 -11.48
N TYR A 77 -27.95 -6.23 -11.41
CA TYR A 77 -27.07 -6.47 -12.56
C TYR A 77 -26.80 -7.96 -12.76
N GLU A 78 -26.36 -8.31 -13.94
CA GLU A 78 -25.89 -9.63 -14.34
C GLU A 78 -24.44 -9.55 -14.84
N VAL A 79 -23.60 -10.44 -14.32
CA VAL A 79 -22.20 -10.57 -14.73
C VAL A 79 -22.10 -11.36 -16.02
N LEU A 80 -21.46 -10.80 -17.04
CA LEU A 80 -21.22 -11.46 -18.33
C LEU A 80 -19.72 -11.72 -18.55
N ASN A 81 -19.02 -10.78 -19.19
CA ASN A 81 -17.59 -10.89 -19.51
C ASN A 81 -16.76 -9.90 -18.67
N SER A 82 -17.01 -9.87 -17.37
CA SER A 82 -16.32 -8.95 -16.47
C SER A 82 -14.91 -9.42 -16.15
N PRO A 83 -13.95 -8.51 -15.94
CA PRO A 83 -12.70 -8.83 -15.30
C PRO A 83 -12.97 -9.54 -13.96
N ARG A 84 -12.23 -10.62 -13.70
CA ARG A 84 -12.39 -11.45 -12.51
C ARG A 84 -11.13 -11.40 -11.65
N ALA A 85 -11.30 -11.25 -10.37
CA ALA A 85 -10.25 -11.41 -9.37
C ALA A 85 -10.75 -12.29 -8.21
N VAL A 86 -9.86 -12.64 -7.29
CA VAL A 86 -10.17 -13.37 -6.07
C VAL A 86 -9.71 -12.55 -4.88
N ILE A 87 -10.58 -12.36 -3.89
CA ILE A 87 -10.27 -11.68 -2.63
C ILE A 87 -10.50 -12.62 -1.44
N LEU A 88 -10.11 -12.18 -0.25
CA LEU A 88 -10.35 -12.94 0.98
C LEU A 88 -11.85 -13.14 1.20
N ALA A 89 -12.24 -14.36 1.57
CA ALA A 89 -13.57 -14.58 2.14
C ALA A 89 -13.57 -14.21 3.63
N GLU A 90 -14.75 -14.03 4.20
CA GLU A 90 -14.91 -13.67 5.61
C GLU A 90 -14.15 -14.64 6.54
N GLY A 91 -13.28 -14.10 7.38
CA GLY A 91 -12.49 -14.85 8.34
C GLY A 91 -11.22 -15.52 7.77
N GLN A 92 -10.95 -15.38 6.48
CA GLN A 92 -9.71 -15.87 5.88
C GLN A 92 -8.54 -14.87 6.07
N THR A 93 -7.33 -15.43 6.07
CA THR A 93 -6.06 -14.68 6.00
C THR A 93 -5.41 -14.87 4.66
N LEU A 94 -4.35 -14.10 4.37
CA LEU A 94 -3.54 -14.31 3.16
C LEU A 94 -2.88 -15.69 3.13
N GLU A 95 -2.52 -16.26 4.29
CA GLU A 95 -1.95 -17.61 4.39
C GLU A 95 -2.96 -18.71 3.99
N ASP A 96 -4.26 -18.48 4.22
CA ASP A 96 -5.32 -19.38 3.76
C ASP A 96 -5.52 -19.33 2.24
N LEU A 97 -5.28 -18.14 1.65
CA LEU A 97 -5.52 -17.88 0.25
C LEU A 97 -4.32 -18.18 -0.65
N PHE A 98 -3.10 -17.82 -0.20
CA PHE A 98 -1.88 -17.99 -0.98
C PHE A 98 -1.02 -19.15 -0.46
N ASP A 99 -0.27 -19.78 -1.34
CA ASP A 99 0.77 -20.74 -0.99
C ASP A 99 2.11 -20.04 -0.69
N GLU A 100 3.17 -20.83 -0.43
CA GLU A 100 4.51 -20.32 -0.13
C GLU A 100 5.15 -19.60 -1.33
N GLU A 101 4.71 -19.91 -2.54
CA GLU A 101 5.12 -19.31 -3.81
C GLU A 101 4.34 -18.02 -4.13
N GLY A 102 3.29 -17.70 -3.36
CA GLY A 102 2.41 -16.53 -3.56
C GLY A 102 1.37 -16.74 -4.66
N GLU A 103 1.05 -18.02 -4.99
CA GLU A 103 -0.02 -18.34 -5.91
C GLU A 103 -1.33 -18.61 -5.14
N ILE A 104 -2.48 -18.25 -5.74
CA ILE A 104 -3.79 -18.47 -5.10
C ILE A 104 -4.09 -19.99 -5.11
N ARG A 105 -4.37 -20.53 -3.91
CA ARG A 105 -4.75 -21.93 -3.74
C ARG A 105 -6.06 -22.23 -4.48
N GLU A 106 -6.15 -23.38 -5.12
CA GLU A 106 -7.36 -23.80 -5.83
C GLU A 106 -8.59 -23.84 -4.89
N GLY A 107 -9.64 -23.13 -5.29
CA GLY A 107 -10.88 -23.05 -4.53
C GLY A 107 -10.84 -22.15 -3.28
N ALA A 108 -9.72 -21.46 -3.03
CA ALA A 108 -9.62 -20.50 -1.94
C ALA A 108 -10.16 -19.12 -2.33
N GLY A 109 -10.61 -18.36 -1.32
CA GLY A 109 -11.09 -17.00 -1.49
C GLY A 109 -12.46 -16.88 -2.14
N MET A 110 -12.83 -15.65 -2.42
CA MET A 110 -14.11 -15.26 -2.99
C MET A 110 -13.90 -14.58 -4.35
N ALA A 111 -14.56 -15.10 -5.38
CA ALA A 111 -14.49 -14.51 -6.72
C ALA A 111 -15.29 -13.21 -6.77
N VAL A 112 -14.68 -12.18 -7.33
CA VAL A 112 -15.29 -10.87 -7.57
C VAL A 112 -15.12 -10.44 -9.02
N TYR A 113 -16.00 -9.60 -9.49
CA TYR A 113 -16.12 -9.20 -10.90
C TYR A 113 -16.20 -7.68 -11.01
N GLY A 114 -15.49 -7.13 -11.99
CA GLY A 114 -15.47 -5.70 -12.28
C GLY A 114 -16.72 -5.23 -13.04
N SER A 115 -16.95 -3.93 -13.00
CA SER A 115 -18.15 -3.27 -13.55
C SER A 115 -18.22 -3.23 -15.08
N SER A 116 -17.10 -3.34 -15.78
CA SER A 116 -17.06 -3.15 -17.25
C SER A 116 -17.79 -4.24 -18.03
N GLY A 117 -18.01 -5.41 -17.44
CA GLY A 117 -18.69 -6.54 -18.06
C GLY A 117 -20.06 -6.87 -17.47
N VAL A 118 -20.67 -5.97 -16.67
CA VAL A 118 -22.01 -6.19 -16.10
C VAL A 118 -23.07 -5.41 -16.84
N ILE A 119 -24.27 -5.97 -16.91
CA ILE A 119 -25.44 -5.33 -17.52
C ILE A 119 -26.60 -5.27 -16.53
N GLN A 120 -27.40 -4.22 -16.61
CA GLN A 120 -28.62 -4.10 -15.82
C GLN A 120 -29.68 -5.08 -16.33
N LYS A 121 -30.18 -5.95 -15.48
CA LYS A 121 -31.15 -7.01 -15.80
C LYS A 121 -32.44 -6.47 -16.45
N SER A 122 -32.92 -5.30 -16.00
CA SER A 122 -34.18 -4.72 -16.47
C SER A 122 -34.10 -4.05 -17.84
N THR A 123 -32.93 -3.53 -18.24
CA THR A 123 -32.76 -2.69 -19.45
C THR A 123 -31.71 -3.21 -20.41
N GLY A 124 -30.81 -4.10 -19.98
CA GLY A 124 -29.65 -4.55 -20.75
C GLY A 124 -28.55 -3.49 -20.90
N TYR A 125 -28.66 -2.33 -20.23
CA TYR A 125 -27.61 -1.31 -20.28
C TYR A 125 -26.41 -1.72 -19.46
N ARG A 126 -25.19 -1.37 -19.95
CA ARG A 126 -23.94 -1.53 -19.21
C ARG A 126 -23.94 -0.67 -17.96
N TYR A 127 -23.20 -1.09 -16.96
CA TYR A 127 -22.94 -0.29 -15.75
C TYR A 127 -22.36 1.07 -16.16
N PRO A 128 -22.88 2.19 -15.66
CA PRO A 128 -22.40 3.51 -16.04
C PRO A 128 -20.97 3.72 -15.53
N LEU A 129 -20.07 4.08 -16.47
CA LEU A 129 -18.73 4.52 -16.11
C LEU A 129 -18.82 5.90 -15.45
N LYS A 130 -18.06 6.11 -14.36
CA LYS A 130 -17.95 7.44 -13.75
C LYS A 130 -17.14 8.37 -14.64
N PRO A 131 -17.43 9.68 -14.60
CA PRO A 131 -16.58 10.65 -15.27
C PRO A 131 -15.18 10.65 -14.66
N ILE A 132 -14.16 10.92 -15.49
CA ILE A 132 -12.77 11.09 -15.08
C ILE A 132 -12.71 12.23 -14.03
N LYS A 133 -12.10 11.97 -12.88
CA LYS A 133 -11.84 12.99 -11.87
C LYS A 133 -10.64 13.85 -12.30
N GLU A 134 -10.74 15.15 -12.02
CA GLU A 134 -9.57 16.02 -12.11
C GLU A 134 -8.56 15.70 -11.02
N TYR A 135 -7.27 15.81 -11.36
CA TYR A 135 -6.21 15.63 -10.36
C TYR A 135 -6.23 16.79 -9.35
N PRO A 136 -5.89 16.50 -8.08
CA PRO A 136 -5.85 17.54 -7.03
C PRO A 136 -4.89 18.68 -7.34
N ASN A 137 -3.76 18.41 -8.00
CA ASN A 137 -2.72 19.40 -8.36
C ASN A 137 -2.29 20.28 -7.19
N ILE A 138 -2.12 19.70 -6.01
CA ILE A 138 -1.64 20.43 -4.83
C ILE A 138 -0.17 20.80 -5.00
N ASP A 139 0.23 21.88 -4.36
CA ASP A 139 1.65 22.26 -4.29
C ASP A 139 2.38 21.37 -3.27
N ILE A 140 3.40 20.66 -3.74
CA ILE A 140 4.27 19.81 -2.91
C ILE A 140 5.70 20.33 -3.05
N PRO A 141 6.16 21.13 -2.07
CA PRO A 141 7.50 21.71 -2.10
C PRO A 141 8.57 20.65 -1.94
N HIS A 142 9.74 20.92 -2.49
CA HIS A 142 10.95 20.12 -2.25
C HIS A 142 11.42 20.32 -0.81
N THR A 143 11.76 19.24 -0.12
CA THR A 143 12.10 19.24 1.30
C THR A 143 13.54 18.80 1.55
N ARG A 144 14.04 18.94 2.79
CA ARG A 144 15.35 18.37 3.17
C ARG A 144 15.34 16.85 3.07
N LEU A 145 14.21 16.20 3.29
CA LEU A 145 14.07 14.76 3.05
C LEU A 145 14.35 14.42 1.58
N ASP A 146 13.78 15.19 0.65
CA ASP A 146 14.00 14.93 -0.78
C ASP A 146 15.50 15.00 -1.14
N GLU A 147 16.23 15.99 -0.60
CA GLU A 147 17.68 16.11 -0.82
C GLU A 147 18.46 14.87 -0.36
N VAL A 148 18.11 14.34 0.81
CA VAL A 148 18.75 13.14 1.37
C VAL A 148 18.40 11.91 0.55
N LEU A 149 17.14 11.75 0.15
CA LEU A 149 16.71 10.63 -0.67
C LEU A 149 17.35 10.66 -2.07
N GLU A 150 17.45 11.83 -2.68
CA GLU A 150 18.12 12.00 -3.96
C GLU A 150 19.62 11.62 -3.88
N ALA A 151 20.29 12.01 -2.80
CA ALA A 151 21.68 11.60 -2.56
C ALA A 151 21.79 10.06 -2.37
N TYR A 152 20.88 9.48 -1.58
CA TYR A 152 20.79 8.04 -1.37
C TYR A 152 20.57 7.29 -2.70
N TYR A 153 19.60 7.73 -3.52
CA TYR A 153 19.34 7.08 -4.81
C TYR A 153 20.53 7.17 -5.75
N ALA A 154 21.18 8.33 -5.82
CA ALA A 154 22.33 8.56 -6.70
C ALA A 154 23.54 7.69 -6.32
N GLU A 155 23.87 7.60 -5.04
CA GLU A 155 25.04 6.83 -4.56
C GLU A 155 24.78 5.32 -4.61
N GLU A 156 23.55 4.89 -4.37
CA GLU A 156 23.17 3.47 -4.39
C GLU A 156 22.78 2.96 -5.79
N GLY A 157 22.66 3.84 -6.77
CA GLY A 157 22.29 3.50 -8.14
C GLY A 157 20.81 3.12 -8.32
N ILE A 158 19.93 3.64 -7.45
CA ILE A 158 18.49 3.37 -7.50
C ILE A 158 17.84 4.30 -8.54
N SER A 159 17.07 3.74 -9.46
CA SER A 159 16.24 4.53 -10.37
C SER A 159 14.96 4.98 -9.66
N TYR A 160 14.74 6.30 -9.60
CA TYR A 160 13.51 6.87 -9.04
C TYR A 160 12.64 7.49 -10.14
N ASN A 161 11.40 7.05 -10.23
CA ASN A 161 10.48 7.39 -11.31
C ASN A 161 9.15 7.92 -10.76
N GLU A 162 8.64 9.00 -11.37
CA GLU A 162 7.29 9.51 -11.14
C GLU A 162 6.57 9.66 -12.47
N GLU A 163 5.46 8.96 -12.64
CA GLU A 163 4.63 9.09 -13.84
C GLU A 163 3.14 8.99 -13.51
N GLU A 164 2.29 9.41 -14.46
CA GLU A 164 0.86 9.18 -14.29
C GLU A 164 0.56 7.69 -14.26
N GLY A 165 0.14 7.22 -13.08
CA GLY A 165 -0.07 5.81 -12.81
C GLY A 165 -1.02 5.56 -11.66
N SER A 166 -1.27 4.29 -11.37
CA SER A 166 -2.16 3.82 -10.31
C SER A 166 -1.45 3.13 -9.17
N LYS A 167 -0.15 2.87 -9.30
CA LYS A 167 0.62 2.08 -8.32
C LYS A 167 1.86 2.82 -7.86
N SER A 168 2.20 2.66 -6.59
CA SER A 168 3.54 2.87 -6.07
C SER A 168 4.16 1.49 -5.78
N TYR A 169 5.43 1.34 -6.04
CA TYR A 169 6.15 0.11 -5.73
C TYR A 169 7.67 0.29 -5.83
N PHE A 170 8.39 -0.54 -5.11
CA PHE A 170 9.81 -0.82 -5.34
C PHE A 170 9.96 -2.13 -6.12
N SER A 171 10.71 -2.12 -7.23
CA SER A 171 11.09 -3.31 -8.00
C SER A 171 12.46 -3.82 -7.53
N PRO A 172 12.52 -4.96 -6.81
CA PRO A 172 13.80 -5.54 -6.40
C PRO A 172 14.63 -6.10 -7.56
N GLU A 173 13.99 -6.43 -8.68
CA GLU A 173 14.65 -6.99 -9.86
C GLU A 173 15.45 -5.92 -10.60
N ASP A 174 14.88 -4.72 -10.72
CA ASP A 174 15.45 -3.61 -11.48
C ASP A 174 16.14 -2.57 -10.59
N ASP A 175 15.97 -2.66 -9.27
CA ASP A 175 16.36 -1.66 -8.26
C ASP A 175 15.74 -0.28 -8.53
N GLU A 176 14.43 -0.28 -8.80
CA GLU A 176 13.68 0.90 -9.21
C GLU A 176 12.52 1.21 -8.25
N ILE A 177 12.33 2.49 -8.00
CA ILE A 177 11.17 3.02 -7.27
C ILE A 177 10.25 3.72 -8.26
N TRP A 178 8.96 3.42 -8.19
CA TRP A 178 7.90 4.02 -9.00
C TRP A 178 6.82 4.62 -8.12
N LEU A 179 6.45 5.88 -8.39
CA LEU A 179 5.34 6.57 -7.74
C LEU A 179 4.37 7.15 -8.76
N PRO A 180 3.10 7.31 -8.40
CA PRO A 180 2.19 8.20 -9.13
C PRO A 180 2.74 9.63 -9.18
N ALA A 181 2.48 10.35 -10.26
CA ALA A 181 2.94 11.73 -10.41
C ALA A 181 2.42 12.63 -9.25
N LYS A 182 3.22 13.57 -8.79
CA LYS A 182 2.89 14.48 -7.66
C LYS A 182 1.49 15.09 -7.76
N LYS A 183 1.07 15.48 -8.97
CA LYS A 183 -0.26 16.07 -9.21
C LYS A 183 -1.46 15.19 -8.86
N GLN A 184 -1.25 13.87 -8.74
CA GLN A 184 -2.29 12.90 -8.39
C GLN A 184 -2.52 12.80 -6.88
N PHE A 185 -1.56 13.23 -6.05
CA PHE A 185 -1.68 13.14 -4.60
C PHE A 185 -2.66 14.16 -4.04
N THR A 186 -3.36 13.76 -2.98
CA THR A 186 -4.37 14.57 -2.28
C THR A 186 -3.79 15.40 -1.16
N SER A 187 -2.57 15.07 -0.70
CA SER A 187 -1.83 15.81 0.32
C SER A 187 -0.32 15.64 0.17
N MET A 188 0.44 16.64 0.66
CA MET A 188 1.89 16.54 0.78
C MET A 188 2.28 15.37 1.71
N ALA A 189 1.55 15.19 2.80
CA ALA A 189 1.76 14.11 3.75
C ALA A 189 1.65 12.74 3.08
N GLY A 190 0.62 12.53 2.26
CA GLY A 190 0.42 11.30 1.49
C GLY A 190 1.55 11.05 0.49
N TYR A 191 1.99 12.07 -0.26
CA TYR A 191 3.11 11.94 -1.19
C TYR A 191 4.41 11.54 -0.48
N LEU A 192 4.78 12.28 0.58
CA LEU A 192 6.02 12.02 1.31
C LEU A 192 6.01 10.65 2.02
N SER A 193 4.87 10.26 2.58
CA SER A 193 4.70 8.94 3.21
C SER A 193 4.88 7.81 2.19
N THR A 194 4.24 7.92 1.02
CA THR A 194 4.38 6.92 -0.04
C THR A 194 5.83 6.85 -0.56
N LYS A 195 6.47 8.00 -0.82
CA LYS A 195 7.86 8.06 -1.25
C LYS A 195 8.80 7.42 -0.23
N ALA A 196 8.64 7.74 1.06
CA ALA A 196 9.42 7.15 2.14
C ALA A 196 9.19 5.64 2.24
N HIS A 197 7.95 5.16 2.11
CA HIS A 197 7.60 3.75 2.17
C HIS A 197 8.35 2.93 1.11
N GLU A 198 8.28 3.32 -0.16
CA GLU A 198 9.00 2.63 -1.25
C GLU A 198 10.52 2.74 -1.09
N THR A 199 11.01 3.85 -0.54
CA THR A 199 12.42 4.01 -0.23
C THR A 199 12.89 3.04 0.87
N ILE A 200 12.08 2.84 1.93
CA ILE A 200 12.42 1.84 2.95
C ILE A 200 12.49 0.45 2.34
N HIS A 201 11.59 0.08 1.44
CA HIS A 201 11.69 -1.21 0.73
C HIS A 201 13.03 -1.36 0.02
N SER A 202 13.52 -0.34 -0.68
CA SER A 202 14.79 -0.41 -1.41
C SER A 202 15.98 -0.71 -0.50
N THR A 203 15.96 -0.29 0.76
CA THR A 203 17.01 -0.62 1.73
C THR A 203 17.09 -2.11 2.05
N GLY A 204 16.04 -2.88 1.77
CA GLY A 204 15.97 -4.32 2.04
C GLY A 204 16.85 -5.19 1.17
N MET A 205 17.37 -4.65 0.06
CA MET A 205 18.22 -5.38 -0.87
C MET A 205 19.47 -5.96 -0.19
N TYR A 206 20.00 -7.06 -0.76
CA TYR A 206 21.13 -7.78 -0.19
C TYR A 206 22.42 -6.94 -0.06
N VAL A 207 22.57 -5.93 -0.91
CA VAL A 207 23.71 -4.99 -0.90
C VAL A 207 23.57 -3.88 0.16
N ARG A 208 22.40 -3.75 0.79
CA ARG A 208 22.06 -2.76 1.81
C ARG A 208 21.79 -3.43 3.15
N CYS A 209 20.57 -3.44 3.64
CA CYS A 209 20.23 -4.06 4.93
C CYS A 209 19.98 -5.59 4.84
N ASN A 210 19.95 -6.18 3.65
CA ASN A 210 19.85 -7.63 3.40
C ASN A 210 18.68 -8.31 4.15
N ARG A 211 17.50 -7.71 4.08
CA ARG A 211 16.31 -8.25 4.75
C ARG A 211 15.80 -9.53 4.11
N GLU A 212 15.16 -10.37 4.91
CA GLU A 212 14.69 -11.72 4.52
C GLU A 212 13.72 -11.70 3.33
N ALA A 213 12.90 -10.65 3.23
CA ALA A 213 11.93 -10.49 2.15
C ALA A 213 12.59 -10.38 0.75
N PHE A 214 13.83 -9.89 0.69
CA PHE A 214 14.57 -9.65 -0.56
C PHE A 214 15.59 -10.74 -0.90
N LYS A 215 15.67 -11.79 -0.09
CA LYS A 215 16.54 -12.93 -0.39
C LYS A 215 15.98 -13.76 -1.55
N LYS A 216 16.89 -14.15 -2.46
CA LYS A 216 16.56 -14.84 -3.72
C LYS A 216 15.69 -13.97 -4.65
N PHE A 217 14.43 -14.28 -4.83
CA PHE A 217 13.54 -13.62 -5.78
C PHE A 217 12.57 -12.63 -5.14
N GLY A 218 12.87 -12.20 -3.91
CA GLY A 218 11.98 -11.35 -3.14
C GLY A 218 10.79 -12.11 -2.52
N ALA A 219 10.03 -11.41 -1.67
CA ALA A 219 8.79 -11.93 -1.14
C ALA A 219 7.64 -11.57 -2.10
N LYS A 220 6.86 -12.57 -2.50
CA LYS A 220 5.68 -12.35 -3.30
C LYS A 220 4.51 -11.88 -2.43
N PHE A 221 3.65 -11.05 -3.00
CA PHE A 221 2.39 -10.65 -2.39
C PHE A 221 1.62 -11.88 -1.88
N GLY A 222 1.01 -11.75 -0.70
CA GLY A 222 0.27 -12.84 -0.06
C GLY A 222 1.10 -13.72 0.88
N THR A 223 2.43 -13.65 0.82
CA THR A 223 3.28 -14.43 1.73
C THR A 223 3.51 -13.73 3.07
N MET A 224 3.74 -14.51 4.12
CA MET A 224 4.10 -13.98 5.45
C MET A 224 5.36 -13.09 5.43
N LYS A 225 6.32 -13.39 4.55
CA LYS A 225 7.52 -12.57 4.38
C LYS A 225 7.17 -11.19 3.83
N TYR A 226 6.27 -11.14 2.86
CA TYR A 226 5.76 -9.90 2.31
C TYR A 226 5.04 -9.06 3.39
N SER A 227 4.10 -9.67 4.12
CA SER A 227 3.35 -8.99 5.19
C SER A 227 4.26 -8.39 6.28
N ARG A 228 5.37 -9.07 6.60
CA ARG A 228 6.35 -8.54 7.56
C ARG A 228 7.16 -7.38 7.00
N GLU A 229 7.51 -7.43 5.74
CA GLU A 229 8.24 -6.36 5.05
C GLU A 229 7.39 -5.09 4.94
N GLU A 230 6.09 -5.22 4.70
CA GLU A 230 5.15 -4.11 4.70
C GLU A 230 5.13 -3.38 6.05
N LEU A 231 5.18 -4.13 7.17
CA LEU A 231 5.30 -3.52 8.50
C LEU A 231 6.62 -2.75 8.67
N VAL A 232 7.71 -3.27 8.12
CA VAL A 232 9.02 -2.57 8.17
C VAL A 232 8.96 -1.29 7.35
N ALA A 233 8.43 -1.34 6.14
CA ALA A 233 8.33 -0.19 5.26
C ALA A 233 7.45 0.92 5.87
N GLU A 234 6.32 0.54 6.45
CA GLU A 234 5.39 1.50 7.04
C GLU A 234 5.95 2.17 8.30
N ILE A 235 6.54 1.40 9.21
CA ILE A 235 7.15 1.95 10.42
C ILE A 235 8.39 2.78 10.06
N GLY A 236 9.20 2.32 9.10
CA GLY A 236 10.38 3.03 8.62
C GLY A 236 10.05 4.35 7.94
N SER A 237 8.99 4.37 7.13
CA SER A 237 8.44 5.60 6.54
C SER A 237 8.08 6.62 7.63
N SER A 238 7.35 6.19 8.66
CA SER A 238 6.96 7.05 9.78
C SER A 238 8.17 7.57 10.57
N LEU A 239 9.18 6.72 10.80
CA LEU A 239 10.45 7.13 11.43
C LEU A 239 11.20 8.16 10.59
N LEU A 240 11.31 7.91 9.30
CA LEU A 240 12.01 8.80 8.38
C LEU A 240 11.34 10.17 8.31
N LEU A 241 10.01 10.22 8.19
CA LEU A 241 9.26 11.47 8.23
C LEU A 241 9.46 12.21 9.56
N ALA A 242 9.43 11.50 10.67
CA ALA A 242 9.64 12.08 12.00
C ALA A 242 11.05 12.66 12.18
N ALA A 243 12.07 12.01 11.61
CA ALA A 243 13.45 12.51 11.64
C ALA A 243 13.61 13.88 10.98
N PHE A 244 12.78 14.19 9.98
CA PHE A 244 12.77 15.47 9.27
C PHE A 244 11.66 16.43 9.74
N GLY A 245 10.90 16.08 10.79
CA GLY A 245 9.81 16.90 11.30
C GLY A 245 8.62 17.00 10.33
N LEU A 246 8.46 16.03 9.45
CA LEU A 246 7.42 15.96 8.42
C LEU A 246 6.27 15.01 8.82
N ASP A 247 6.35 14.37 9.97
CA ASP A 247 5.28 13.53 10.49
C ASP A 247 4.09 14.38 10.95
N THR A 248 2.90 13.99 10.53
CA THR A 248 1.64 14.67 10.84
C THR A 248 0.68 13.69 11.53
N GLU A 249 -0.44 14.20 12.04
CA GLU A 249 -1.50 13.31 12.55
C GLU A 249 -2.10 12.44 11.43
N GLU A 250 -2.16 12.97 10.21
CA GLU A 250 -2.59 12.23 9.02
C GLU A 250 -1.66 11.04 8.75
N THR A 251 -0.34 11.26 8.68
CA THR A 251 0.64 10.17 8.46
C THR A 251 0.58 9.14 9.56
N ARG A 252 0.56 9.55 10.83
CA ARG A 252 0.47 8.63 11.98
C ARG A 252 -0.79 7.78 12.00
N ARG A 253 -1.93 8.34 11.57
CA ARG A 253 -3.19 7.57 11.46
C ARG A 253 -3.12 6.57 10.31
N ASN A 254 -2.62 6.96 9.15
CA ASN A 254 -2.47 6.07 8.00
C ASN A 254 -1.50 4.93 8.31
N THR A 255 -0.34 5.20 8.94
CA THR A 255 0.59 4.18 9.43
C THR A 255 -0.09 3.19 10.38
N ALA A 256 -0.89 3.67 11.34
CA ALA A 256 -1.59 2.79 12.28
C ALA A 256 -2.62 1.90 11.55
N ALA A 257 -3.38 2.47 10.62
CA ALA A 257 -4.36 1.73 9.81
C ALA A 257 -3.70 0.66 8.94
N TYR A 258 -2.58 1.02 8.30
CA TYR A 258 -1.80 0.10 7.46
C TYR A 258 -1.24 -1.07 8.28
N CYS A 259 -0.57 -0.75 9.38
CA CYS A 259 -0.04 -1.76 10.29
C CYS A 259 -1.13 -2.65 10.87
N GLN A 260 -2.31 -2.12 11.19
CA GLN A 260 -3.45 -2.89 11.68
C GLN A 260 -3.88 -3.95 10.67
N ASN A 261 -4.01 -3.59 9.40
CA ASN A 261 -4.38 -4.51 8.34
C ASN A 261 -3.35 -5.64 8.18
N TRP A 262 -2.05 -5.30 8.08
CA TRP A 262 -1.01 -6.32 7.94
C TRP A 262 -0.85 -7.19 9.19
N LEU A 263 -1.05 -6.62 10.40
CA LEU A 263 -0.98 -7.39 11.62
C LEU A 263 -2.12 -8.41 11.73
N GLN A 264 -3.31 -8.12 11.20
CA GLN A 264 -4.40 -9.09 11.09
C GLN A 264 -3.96 -10.32 10.29
N GLN A 265 -3.26 -10.10 9.15
CA GLN A 265 -2.73 -11.18 8.33
C GLN A 265 -1.65 -12.01 9.04
N LEU A 266 -0.97 -11.42 10.01
CA LEU A 266 0.03 -12.05 10.87
C LEU A 266 -0.56 -12.55 12.20
N GLN A 267 -1.84 -12.92 12.21
CA GLN A 267 -2.57 -13.49 13.34
C GLN A 267 -2.60 -12.57 14.59
N ASN A 268 -2.64 -11.26 14.37
CA ASN A 268 -2.68 -10.24 15.42
C ASN A 268 -1.55 -10.35 16.47
N ASN A 269 -0.37 -10.83 16.08
CA ASN A 269 0.75 -10.99 17.00
C ASN A 269 1.57 -9.67 17.08
N PRO A 270 1.49 -8.90 18.20
CA PRO A 270 2.16 -7.62 18.35
C PRO A 270 3.70 -7.69 18.26
N ARG A 271 4.28 -8.87 18.38
CA ARG A 271 5.74 -9.05 18.26
C ARG A 271 6.24 -8.63 16.89
N TRP A 272 5.40 -8.76 15.84
CA TRP A 272 5.77 -8.35 14.49
C TRP A 272 5.99 -6.84 14.39
N ILE A 273 5.18 -6.04 15.07
CA ILE A 273 5.37 -4.58 15.15
C ILE A 273 6.73 -4.24 15.77
N MET A 274 7.09 -4.92 16.87
CA MET A 274 8.38 -4.67 17.54
C MET A 274 9.57 -5.12 16.70
N THR A 275 9.46 -6.27 16.03
CA THR A 275 10.51 -6.75 15.12
C THR A 275 10.65 -5.82 13.91
N ALA A 276 9.53 -5.40 13.33
CA ALA A 276 9.53 -4.46 12.20
C ALA A 276 10.16 -3.11 12.60
N ALA A 277 9.89 -2.63 13.82
CA ALA A 277 10.48 -1.38 14.31
C ALA A 277 12.02 -1.43 14.38
N GLN A 278 12.61 -2.55 14.80
CA GLN A 278 14.07 -2.73 14.80
C GLN A 278 14.65 -2.70 13.38
N LEU A 279 14.04 -3.43 12.45
CA LEU A 279 14.47 -3.45 11.05
C LEU A 279 14.23 -2.10 10.36
N ALA A 280 13.21 -1.36 10.77
CA ALA A 280 12.93 -0.01 10.29
C ALA A 280 13.97 1.00 10.78
N GLU A 281 14.44 0.88 12.04
CA GLU A 281 15.56 1.69 12.56
C GLU A 281 16.82 1.47 11.72
N GLU A 282 17.19 0.21 11.46
CA GLU A 282 18.34 -0.12 10.61
C GLU A 282 18.21 0.48 9.20
N ALA A 283 17.01 0.43 8.61
CA ALA A 283 16.74 1.01 7.29
C ALA A 283 16.89 2.54 7.28
N VAL A 284 16.34 3.21 8.30
CA VAL A 284 16.45 4.67 8.43
C VAL A 284 17.89 5.09 8.71
N GLU A 285 18.60 4.39 9.60
CA GLU A 285 20.02 4.64 9.86
C GLU A 285 20.86 4.50 8.58
N TYR A 286 20.53 3.53 7.73
CA TYR A 286 21.20 3.35 6.43
C TYR A 286 20.98 4.57 5.51
N ILE A 287 19.73 5.06 5.38
CA ILE A 287 19.42 6.25 4.57
C ILE A 287 20.07 7.51 5.16
N MET A 288 20.10 7.65 6.49
CA MET A 288 20.63 8.83 7.17
C MET A 288 22.15 8.99 7.04
N GLN A 289 22.86 8.01 6.49
CA GLN A 289 24.29 8.17 6.13
C GLN A 289 24.49 9.17 4.99
N TYR A 290 23.44 9.50 4.24
CA TYR A 290 23.42 10.44 3.12
C TYR A 290 22.90 11.85 3.52
N ALA A 291 22.65 12.10 4.83
CA ALA A 291 22.04 13.33 5.36
C ALA A 291 23.02 14.50 5.58
#